data_9c8fb9bddfbc93153ac3dbd49866a147
#
_entry.id   9c8fb9bddfbc93153ac3dbd49866a147
#
_cell.length_a   1.000
_cell.length_b   1.000
_cell.length_c   1.000
_cell.angle_alpha   90.00
_cell.angle_beta   90.00
_cell.angle_gamma   90.00
#
_symmetry.space_group_name_H-M   'P 1'
#
loop_
_entity.id
_entity.type
_entity.pdbx_description
1 polymer ?
#
loop_
_entity_poly.entity_id
_entity_poly.type
_entity_poly.pdbx_seq_one_letter_code
_entity_poly.pdbx_strand_id
1 'polypeptide(L)'
;MEIFSLTHANDIDGLGSAALLKVAYGMGSENIFFTDYSAEGLSYSIKKLSERIGKKSITLFMTDLGMNDYLIDTYKKIIMKVKKQGGKVVWFDHHVWSLSQIKKIASLCDVAIIGENSRYCATEITYRNLISGKMLSKNNKFLRKFVWIVHKSDFNKKPEKRKDYELIGTYAMSIMSYITLGPSEIRDKKLRDIIDVIAAGRFSSPRIVSDGRKFSDRNERLTKIMLKNLYKIGDIAFVGFSPNLQSTLGCGAIMDKTKCDIAIYINTENHTGHLRSRISDTTLLSRRMGGGGHPHASGFPIDRKRFSGFGSDASRKEFVEFLAGEIEKTYRG
;
A
#
# COMPACT_ATOMS: atom_id res chain seq x y z
N MET A 1 -29.45 2.57 9.28
CA MET A 1 -28.53 3.33 8.40
C MET A 1 -27.55 2.33 7.81
N GLU A 2 -27.39 2.34 6.49
CA GLU A 2 -26.50 1.38 5.78
C GLU A 2 -25.04 1.75 6.05
N ILE A 3 -24.17 0.74 6.20
CA ILE A 3 -22.74 0.92 6.53
C ILE A 3 -21.91 0.73 5.26
N PHE A 4 -20.98 1.64 5.05
CA PHE A 4 -20.01 1.62 3.97
C PHE A 4 -18.59 1.75 4.53
N SER A 5 -17.61 1.18 3.85
CA SER A 5 -16.19 1.33 4.18
C SER A 5 -15.40 1.78 2.97
N LEU A 6 -14.54 2.79 3.16
CA LEU A 6 -13.45 3.15 2.26
C LEU A 6 -12.15 2.89 3.02
N THR A 7 -11.33 1.97 2.52
CA THR A 7 -10.15 1.49 3.24
C THR A 7 -8.92 1.42 2.36
N HIS A 8 -7.73 1.46 2.99
CA HIS A 8 -6.46 1.23 2.31
C HIS A 8 -6.39 -0.20 1.73
N ALA A 9 -5.76 -0.34 0.57
CA ALA A 9 -5.77 -1.57 -0.21
C ALA A 9 -4.46 -2.36 -0.17
N ASN A 10 -3.33 -1.70 0.19
CA ASN A 10 -2.01 -2.22 -0.11
C ASN A 10 -1.44 -3.18 0.94
N ASP A 11 -2.13 -3.32 2.07
CA ASP A 11 -1.73 -4.21 3.16
C ASP A 11 -2.91 -4.78 3.92
N ILE A 12 -2.60 -5.61 4.92
CA ILE A 12 -3.63 -6.30 5.71
C ILE A 12 -4.27 -5.37 6.77
N ASP A 13 -3.71 -4.20 7.07
CA ASP A 13 -4.25 -3.32 8.09
C ASP A 13 -5.56 -2.66 7.64
N GLY A 14 -5.58 -2.08 6.45
CA GLY A 14 -6.82 -1.57 5.88
C GLY A 14 -7.87 -2.67 5.68
N LEU A 15 -7.48 -3.82 5.11
CA LEU A 15 -8.39 -4.95 4.88
C LEU A 15 -8.92 -5.54 6.20
N GLY A 16 -8.08 -5.59 7.23
CA GLY A 16 -8.44 -6.04 8.57
C GLY A 16 -9.48 -5.15 9.22
N SER A 17 -9.30 -3.83 9.10
CA SER A 17 -10.28 -2.85 9.57
C SER A 17 -11.65 -3.06 8.93
N ALA A 18 -11.69 -3.22 7.60
CA ALA A 18 -12.93 -3.49 6.87
C ALA A 18 -13.57 -4.84 7.26
N ALA A 19 -12.77 -5.88 7.51
CA ALA A 19 -13.26 -7.17 7.97
C ALA A 19 -13.92 -7.09 9.35
N LEU A 20 -13.35 -6.32 10.28
CA LEU A 20 -13.94 -6.08 11.60
C LEU A 20 -15.28 -5.34 11.50
N LEU A 21 -15.36 -4.31 10.64
CA LEU A 21 -16.61 -3.59 10.37
C LEU A 21 -17.66 -4.50 9.77
N LYS A 22 -17.27 -5.38 8.84
CA LYS A 22 -18.17 -6.37 8.26
C LYS A 22 -18.74 -7.31 9.31
N VAL A 23 -17.91 -7.81 10.22
CA VAL A 23 -18.36 -8.68 11.32
C VAL A 23 -19.28 -7.94 12.29
N ALA A 24 -18.92 -6.69 12.64
CA ALA A 24 -19.65 -5.91 13.64
C ALA A 24 -21.04 -5.47 13.17
N TYR A 25 -21.17 -5.09 11.89
CA TYR A 25 -22.38 -4.48 11.35
C TYR A 25 -23.12 -5.35 10.32
N GLY A 26 -22.62 -6.55 10.00
CA GLY A 26 -23.18 -7.36 8.91
C GLY A 26 -23.05 -6.68 7.53
N MET A 27 -22.03 -5.84 7.33
CA MET A 27 -21.85 -5.06 6.11
C MET A 27 -21.66 -5.96 4.89
N GLY A 28 -22.38 -5.69 3.80
CA GLY A 28 -22.19 -6.37 2.53
C GLY A 28 -20.81 -6.08 1.92
N SER A 29 -20.19 -7.08 1.28
CA SER A 29 -18.87 -6.91 0.66
C SER A 29 -18.87 -5.87 -0.45
N GLU A 30 -20.00 -5.68 -1.13
CA GLU A 30 -20.22 -4.67 -2.17
C GLU A 30 -20.20 -3.23 -1.63
N ASN A 31 -20.29 -3.04 -0.32
CA ASN A 31 -20.21 -1.74 0.35
C ASN A 31 -18.79 -1.43 0.85
N ILE A 32 -17.80 -2.25 0.46
CA ILE A 32 -16.38 -2.05 0.79
C ILE A 32 -15.64 -1.56 -0.46
N PHE A 33 -14.99 -0.42 -0.34
CA PHE A 33 -14.24 0.26 -1.39
C PHE A 33 -12.78 0.38 -0.99
N PHE A 34 -11.88 0.23 -1.97
CA PHE A 34 -10.45 0.14 -1.76
C PHE A 34 -9.72 1.27 -2.46
N THR A 35 -8.87 1.97 -1.74
CA THR A 35 -8.01 3.00 -2.30
C THR A 35 -6.55 2.80 -1.90
N ASP A 36 -5.68 3.46 -2.61
CA ASP A 36 -4.28 3.65 -2.27
C ASP A 36 -4.00 5.15 -2.09
N TYR A 37 -2.74 5.52 -1.92
CA TYR A 37 -2.34 6.92 -1.78
C TYR A 37 -2.17 7.64 -3.12
N SER A 38 -2.55 7.04 -4.25
CA SER A 38 -2.56 7.71 -5.55
C SER A 38 -3.84 8.51 -5.77
N ALA A 39 -3.74 9.62 -6.51
CA ALA A 39 -4.91 10.40 -6.89
C ALA A 39 -5.86 9.59 -7.79
N GLU A 40 -5.32 8.70 -8.62
CA GLU A 40 -6.08 7.82 -9.50
C GLU A 40 -6.88 6.79 -8.71
N GLY A 41 -6.21 6.05 -7.80
CA GLY A 41 -6.85 5.03 -6.96
C GLY A 41 -7.95 5.62 -6.08
N LEU A 42 -7.71 6.79 -5.47
CA LEU A 42 -8.72 7.47 -4.66
C LEU A 42 -9.90 7.96 -5.51
N SER A 43 -9.63 8.55 -6.67
CA SER A 43 -10.69 9.06 -7.57
C SER A 43 -11.57 7.92 -8.10
N TYR A 44 -10.98 6.79 -8.48
CA TYR A 44 -11.69 5.58 -8.87
C TYR A 44 -12.65 5.11 -7.76
N SER A 45 -12.14 5.00 -6.54
CA SER A 45 -12.91 4.48 -5.41
C SER A 45 -14.01 5.43 -4.97
N ILE A 46 -13.75 6.74 -4.93
CA ILE A 46 -14.77 7.75 -4.60
C ILE A 46 -15.87 7.82 -5.65
N LYS A 47 -15.54 7.68 -6.93
CA LYS A 47 -16.54 7.61 -8.00
C LYS A 47 -17.50 6.44 -7.75
N LYS A 48 -16.98 5.23 -7.57
CA LYS A 48 -17.78 4.02 -7.31
C LYS A 48 -18.59 4.11 -6.02
N LEU A 49 -17.95 4.56 -4.94
CA LEU A 49 -18.63 4.80 -3.66
C LEU A 49 -19.77 5.81 -3.85
N SER A 50 -19.53 6.90 -4.56
CA SER A 50 -20.53 7.94 -4.82
C SER A 50 -21.72 7.44 -5.64
N GLU A 51 -21.48 6.59 -6.62
CA GLU A 51 -22.54 5.93 -7.43
C GLU A 51 -23.36 4.98 -6.55
N ARG A 52 -22.70 4.17 -5.73
CA ARG A 52 -23.36 3.19 -4.84
C ARG A 52 -24.19 3.82 -3.73
N ILE A 53 -23.70 4.91 -3.12
CA ILE A 53 -24.44 5.66 -2.10
C ILE A 53 -25.70 6.29 -2.69
N GLY A 54 -25.62 6.82 -3.92
CA GLY A 54 -26.73 7.55 -4.55
C GLY A 54 -27.15 8.75 -3.70
N LYS A 55 -28.43 8.73 -3.22
CA LYS A 55 -29.03 9.76 -2.33
C LYS A 55 -29.29 9.24 -0.93
N LYS A 56 -28.74 8.07 -0.55
CA LYS A 56 -29.02 7.44 0.74
C LYS A 56 -28.26 8.12 1.88
N SER A 57 -28.88 8.19 3.06
CA SER A 57 -28.19 8.47 4.32
C SER A 57 -27.46 7.22 4.79
N ILE A 58 -26.14 7.33 4.98
CA ILE A 58 -25.26 6.20 5.33
C ILE A 58 -24.32 6.54 6.48
N THR A 59 -23.70 5.53 7.07
CA THR A 59 -22.46 5.72 7.83
C THR A 59 -21.27 5.25 6.99
N LEU A 60 -20.36 6.16 6.69
CA LEU A 60 -19.11 5.87 6.00
C LEU A 60 -17.97 5.74 7.01
N PHE A 61 -17.38 4.56 7.07
CA PHE A 61 -16.09 4.35 7.74
C PHE A 61 -14.94 4.54 6.76
N MET A 62 -13.98 5.35 7.14
CA MET A 62 -12.71 5.56 6.44
C MET A 62 -11.61 4.99 7.34
N THR A 63 -10.86 3.99 6.87
CA THR A 63 -9.92 3.26 7.71
C THR A 63 -8.55 3.10 7.06
N ASP A 64 -7.50 3.32 7.86
CA ASP A 64 -6.11 3.16 7.43
C ASP A 64 -5.75 4.05 6.23
N LEU A 65 -6.24 5.29 6.26
CA LEU A 65 -6.05 6.26 5.18
C LEU A 65 -5.31 7.48 5.73
N GLY A 66 -3.99 7.45 5.56
CA GLY A 66 -3.13 8.60 5.87
C GLY A 66 -3.40 9.78 4.94
N MET A 67 -3.04 10.97 5.37
CA MET A 67 -3.36 12.21 4.66
C MET A 67 -2.16 12.74 3.89
N ASN A 68 -2.38 13.01 2.59
CA ASN A 68 -1.51 13.80 1.74
C ASN A 68 -2.24 15.07 1.29
N ASP A 69 -1.54 16.21 1.26
CA ASP A 69 -2.17 17.50 0.97
C ASP A 69 -2.90 17.56 -0.37
N TYR A 70 -2.38 16.88 -1.39
CA TYR A 70 -2.99 16.82 -2.72
C TYR A 70 -4.28 15.97 -2.76
N LEU A 71 -4.59 15.17 -1.72
CA LEU A 71 -5.81 14.37 -1.62
C LEU A 71 -6.93 15.04 -0.80
N ILE A 72 -6.62 16.13 -0.08
CA ILE A 72 -7.54 16.79 0.83
C ILE A 72 -8.88 17.12 0.17
N ASP A 73 -8.86 17.76 -0.98
CA ASP A 73 -10.09 18.19 -1.65
C ASP A 73 -10.92 17.01 -2.16
N THR A 74 -10.25 15.91 -2.50
CA THR A 74 -10.92 14.68 -2.92
C THR A 74 -11.62 14.01 -1.75
N TYR A 75 -10.98 13.94 -0.59
CA TYR A 75 -11.64 13.45 0.64
C TYR A 75 -12.78 14.36 1.10
N LYS A 76 -12.61 15.70 1.06
CA LYS A 76 -13.68 16.63 1.37
C LYS A 76 -14.94 16.41 0.54
N LYS A 77 -14.79 16.17 -0.77
CA LYS A 77 -15.94 15.93 -1.67
C LYS A 77 -16.81 14.78 -1.19
N ILE A 78 -16.22 13.64 -0.83
CA ILE A 78 -16.99 12.48 -0.37
C ILE A 78 -17.59 12.71 1.03
N ILE A 79 -16.83 13.29 1.95
CA ILE A 79 -17.32 13.62 3.30
C ILE A 79 -18.53 14.54 3.21
N MET A 80 -18.42 15.65 2.47
CA MET A 80 -19.50 16.60 2.30
C MET A 80 -20.71 16.00 1.60
N LYS A 81 -20.51 15.08 0.64
CA LYS A 81 -21.62 14.35 0.02
C LYS A 81 -22.39 13.53 1.05
N VAL A 82 -21.70 12.75 1.88
CA VAL A 82 -22.32 11.94 2.93
C VAL A 82 -23.04 12.82 3.95
N LYS A 83 -22.41 13.91 4.40
CA LYS A 83 -22.99 14.85 5.37
C LYS A 83 -24.25 15.55 4.83
N LYS A 84 -24.24 16.01 3.58
CA LYS A 84 -25.42 16.63 2.92
C LYS A 84 -26.62 15.69 2.85
N GLN A 85 -26.41 14.39 2.89
CA GLN A 85 -27.46 13.37 2.88
C GLN A 85 -27.91 12.95 4.30
N GLY A 86 -27.48 13.67 5.36
CA GLY A 86 -27.76 13.33 6.74
C GLY A 86 -26.98 12.10 7.24
N GLY A 87 -25.95 11.69 6.52
CA GLY A 87 -25.10 10.56 6.89
C GLY A 87 -24.02 10.94 7.90
N LYS A 88 -23.29 9.91 8.38
CA LYS A 88 -22.19 10.05 9.33
C LYS A 88 -20.87 9.60 8.69
N VAL A 89 -19.78 10.23 9.11
CA VAL A 89 -18.42 9.87 8.71
C VAL A 89 -17.58 9.56 9.94
N VAL A 90 -16.98 8.39 9.95
CA VAL A 90 -16.10 7.90 11.00
C VAL A 90 -14.74 7.59 10.39
N TRP A 91 -13.66 8.16 10.92
CA TRP A 91 -12.31 7.94 10.42
C TRP A 91 -11.40 7.35 11.49
N PHE A 92 -10.84 6.18 11.21
CA PHE A 92 -9.86 5.48 12.06
C PHE A 92 -8.55 5.32 11.32
N ASP A 93 -7.51 6.00 11.78
CA ASP A 93 -6.21 5.99 11.15
C ASP A 93 -5.08 6.06 12.18
N HIS A 94 -3.93 5.51 11.86
CA HIS A 94 -2.77 5.53 12.73
C HIS A 94 -1.61 6.37 12.17
N HIS A 95 -1.73 6.87 10.96
CA HIS A 95 -0.73 7.73 10.34
C HIS A 95 -0.65 9.10 11.03
N VAL A 96 0.52 9.73 10.93
CA VAL A 96 0.74 11.07 11.46
C VAL A 96 0.14 12.10 10.51
N TRP A 97 -0.78 12.91 11.02
CA TRP A 97 -1.36 14.05 10.30
C TRP A 97 -0.83 15.36 10.84
N SER A 98 -0.59 16.33 9.99
CA SER A 98 -0.28 17.68 10.40
C SER A 98 -1.49 18.35 11.07
N LEU A 99 -1.26 19.32 11.93
CA LEU A 99 -2.34 20.11 12.53
C LEU A 99 -3.25 20.78 11.49
N SER A 100 -2.68 21.18 10.34
CA SER A 100 -3.45 21.73 9.22
C SER A 100 -4.40 20.68 8.63
N GLN A 101 -3.93 19.46 8.41
CA GLN A 101 -4.74 18.35 7.88
C GLN A 101 -5.86 17.96 8.85
N ILE A 102 -5.56 17.88 10.15
CA ILE A 102 -6.58 17.64 11.20
C ILE A 102 -7.67 18.70 11.16
N LYS A 103 -7.30 19.99 11.14
CA LYS A 103 -8.26 21.09 11.05
C LYS A 103 -9.10 21.08 9.78
N LYS A 104 -8.53 20.67 8.64
CA LYS A 104 -9.20 20.70 7.34
C LYS A 104 -10.13 19.50 7.10
N ILE A 105 -9.86 18.35 7.70
CA ILE A 105 -10.54 17.08 7.40
C ILE A 105 -11.18 16.46 8.64
N ALA A 106 -10.42 16.25 9.73
CA ALA A 106 -10.94 15.55 10.90
C ALA A 106 -12.13 16.28 11.51
N SER A 107 -12.14 17.63 11.45
CA SER A 107 -13.27 18.46 11.93
C SER A 107 -14.56 18.26 11.13
N LEU A 108 -14.52 17.69 9.96
CA LEU A 108 -15.70 17.39 9.14
C LEU A 108 -16.31 16.01 9.46
N CYS A 109 -15.58 15.16 10.17
CA CYS A 109 -16.03 13.82 10.56
C CYS A 109 -16.85 13.88 11.85
N ASP A 110 -17.80 12.94 12.01
CA ASP A 110 -18.53 12.79 13.28
C ASP A 110 -17.63 12.16 14.36
N VAL A 111 -16.73 11.27 13.94
CA VAL A 111 -15.68 10.71 14.78
C VAL A 111 -14.40 10.63 13.94
N ALA A 112 -13.30 11.13 14.49
CA ALA A 112 -11.98 10.96 13.91
C ALA A 112 -11.02 10.53 15.01
N ILE A 113 -10.45 9.32 14.88
CA ILE A 113 -9.38 8.82 15.74
C ILE A 113 -8.17 8.69 14.86
N ILE A 114 -7.31 9.69 14.96
CA ILE A 114 -6.09 9.82 14.18
C ILE A 114 -4.91 9.60 15.12
N GLY A 115 -4.02 8.68 14.77
CA GLY A 115 -2.91 8.31 15.64
C GLY A 115 -1.83 9.38 15.69
N GLU A 116 -1.54 9.87 16.90
CA GLU A 116 -0.28 10.51 17.19
C GLU A 116 0.67 9.46 17.74
N ASN A 117 1.78 9.16 17.05
CA ASN A 117 2.77 8.15 17.46
C ASN A 117 2.13 6.80 17.85
N SER A 118 1.26 6.31 16.99
CA SER A 118 0.34 5.26 17.39
C SER A 118 1.06 3.97 17.77
N ARG A 119 0.75 3.51 18.95
CA ARG A 119 1.07 2.16 19.43
C ARG A 119 0.16 1.11 18.78
N TYR A 120 -0.81 1.54 17.99
CA TYR A 120 -1.89 0.73 17.43
C TYR A 120 -2.00 0.97 15.93
N CYS A 121 -2.09 -0.09 15.15
CA CYS A 121 -2.46 -0.01 13.75
C CYS A 121 -3.96 0.29 13.57
N ALA A 122 -4.42 0.64 12.36
CA ALA A 122 -5.80 1.03 12.13
C ALA A 122 -6.80 -0.10 12.44
N THR A 123 -6.45 -1.37 12.16
CA THR A 123 -7.24 -2.55 12.57
C THR A 123 -7.39 -2.62 14.09
N GLU A 124 -6.34 -2.33 14.85
CA GLU A 124 -6.41 -2.37 16.31
C GLU A 124 -7.26 -1.21 16.85
N ILE A 125 -7.12 -0.01 16.29
CA ILE A 125 -7.98 1.14 16.62
C ILE A 125 -9.45 0.80 16.35
N THR A 126 -9.75 0.25 15.17
CA THR A 126 -11.09 -0.20 14.79
C THR A 126 -11.61 -1.24 15.78
N TYR A 127 -10.83 -2.28 16.10
CA TYR A 127 -11.21 -3.33 17.04
C TYR A 127 -11.56 -2.78 18.42
N ARG A 128 -10.71 -1.92 18.99
CA ARG A 128 -10.92 -1.31 20.30
C ARG A 128 -12.20 -0.49 20.37
N ASN A 129 -12.48 0.29 19.33
CA ASN A 129 -13.71 1.09 19.25
C ASN A 129 -14.96 0.21 19.14
N LEU A 130 -14.91 -0.84 18.33
CA LEU A 130 -16.03 -1.78 18.20
C LEU A 130 -16.29 -2.58 19.48
N ILE A 131 -15.26 -2.93 20.24
CA ILE A 131 -15.40 -3.53 21.58
C ILE A 131 -16.02 -2.55 22.57
N SER A 132 -15.51 -1.32 22.63
CA SER A 132 -16.03 -0.26 23.51
C SER A 132 -17.49 0.06 23.22
N GLY A 133 -17.85 0.09 21.94
CA GLY A 133 -19.23 0.27 21.47
C GLY A 133 -20.12 -0.99 21.61
N LYS A 134 -19.60 -2.09 22.18
CA LYS A 134 -20.31 -3.40 22.33
C LYS A 134 -20.76 -4.02 21.00
N MET A 135 -20.16 -3.62 19.89
CA MET A 135 -20.46 -4.19 18.55
C MET A 135 -19.73 -5.50 18.30
N LEU A 136 -18.60 -5.74 18.99
CA LEU A 136 -17.85 -6.99 18.95
C LEU A 136 -17.62 -7.53 20.37
N SER A 137 -17.57 -8.85 20.49
CA SER A 137 -17.21 -9.50 21.76
C SER A 137 -15.71 -9.52 21.97
N LYS A 138 -15.25 -9.01 23.12
CA LYS A 138 -13.86 -9.11 23.55
C LYS A 138 -13.37 -10.55 23.72
N ASN A 139 -14.29 -11.52 23.86
CA ASN A 139 -14.00 -12.93 24.05
C ASN A 139 -13.81 -13.69 22.73
N ASN A 140 -13.98 -13.05 21.58
CA ASN A 140 -13.73 -13.67 20.28
C ASN A 140 -12.22 -13.94 20.10
N LYS A 141 -11.81 -15.18 20.35
CA LYS A 141 -10.40 -15.62 20.28
C LYS A 141 -9.81 -15.46 18.88
N PHE A 142 -10.62 -15.69 17.83
CA PHE A 142 -10.16 -15.52 16.45
C PHE A 142 -9.84 -14.06 16.16
N LEU A 143 -10.78 -13.13 16.41
CA LEU A 143 -10.56 -11.71 16.12
C LEU A 143 -9.38 -11.13 16.92
N ARG A 144 -9.24 -11.50 18.20
CA ARG A 144 -8.08 -11.11 19.01
C ARG A 144 -6.76 -11.56 18.39
N LYS A 145 -6.68 -12.82 17.95
CA LYS A 145 -5.49 -13.37 17.31
C LYS A 145 -5.23 -12.68 15.96
N PHE A 146 -6.28 -12.44 15.18
CA PHE A 146 -6.18 -11.76 13.89
C PHE A 146 -5.64 -10.33 14.06
N VAL A 147 -6.23 -9.52 14.95
CA VAL A 147 -5.77 -8.16 15.26
C VAL A 147 -4.30 -8.15 15.69
N TRP A 148 -3.89 -9.11 16.52
CA TRP A 148 -2.49 -9.25 16.92
C TRP A 148 -1.56 -9.55 15.74
N ILE A 149 -1.98 -10.41 14.79
CA ILE A 149 -1.22 -10.72 13.57
C ILE A 149 -1.06 -9.46 12.70
N VAL A 150 -2.15 -8.70 12.51
CA VAL A 150 -2.11 -7.44 11.74
C VAL A 150 -1.16 -6.45 12.40
N HIS A 151 -1.24 -6.24 13.70
CA HIS A 151 -0.31 -5.39 14.45
C HIS A 151 1.16 -5.79 14.25
N LYS A 152 1.47 -7.10 14.28
CA LYS A 152 2.85 -7.58 14.03
C LYS A 152 3.29 -7.31 12.59
N SER A 153 2.37 -7.47 11.63
CA SER A 153 2.63 -7.19 10.22
C SER A 153 2.94 -5.72 9.99
N ASP A 154 2.08 -4.84 10.46
CA ASP A 154 2.14 -3.40 10.23
C ASP A 154 3.41 -2.76 10.82
N PHE A 155 3.76 -3.15 12.05
CA PHE A 155 4.98 -2.67 12.73
C PHE A 155 6.25 -3.48 12.42
N ASN A 156 6.24 -4.33 11.40
CA ASN A 156 7.37 -5.20 11.02
C ASN A 156 7.95 -6.01 12.21
N LYS A 157 7.11 -6.37 13.18
CA LYS A 157 7.51 -7.13 14.36
C LYS A 157 7.43 -8.62 14.07
N LYS A 158 8.55 -9.31 14.16
CA LYS A 158 8.59 -10.76 13.93
C LYS A 158 7.73 -11.50 14.97
N PRO A 159 6.73 -12.30 14.54
CA PRO A 159 5.98 -13.15 15.45
C PRO A 159 6.87 -14.25 16.05
N GLU A 160 6.55 -14.68 17.26
CA GLU A 160 7.26 -15.77 17.93
C GLU A 160 7.05 -17.11 17.25
N LYS A 161 5.83 -17.32 16.73
CA LYS A 161 5.46 -18.59 16.07
C LYS A 161 5.69 -18.51 14.57
N ARG A 162 6.42 -19.46 14.01
CA ARG A 162 6.68 -19.60 12.57
C ARG A 162 5.39 -19.55 11.74
N LYS A 163 4.31 -20.23 12.17
CA LYS A 163 3.02 -20.26 11.48
C LYS A 163 2.40 -18.84 11.33
N ASP A 164 2.55 -17.98 12.31
CA ASP A 164 2.02 -16.62 12.26
C ASP A 164 2.84 -15.75 11.30
N TYR A 165 4.14 -15.96 11.24
CA TYR A 165 5.03 -15.33 10.27
C TYR A 165 4.71 -15.74 8.83
N GLU A 166 4.49 -17.04 8.60
CA GLU A 166 4.09 -17.57 7.28
C GLU A 166 2.73 -16.99 6.83
N LEU A 167 1.81 -16.78 7.76
CA LEU A 167 0.51 -16.17 7.48
C LEU A 167 0.64 -14.69 7.07
N ILE A 168 1.48 -13.92 7.77
CA ILE A 168 1.80 -12.52 7.40
C ILE A 168 2.36 -12.47 5.98
N GLY A 169 3.33 -13.34 5.67
CA GLY A 169 3.91 -13.44 4.33
C GLY A 169 2.86 -13.81 3.27
N THR A 170 1.94 -14.73 3.59
CA THR A 170 0.84 -15.11 2.70
C THR A 170 -0.06 -13.91 2.37
N TYR A 171 -0.47 -13.13 3.37
CA TYR A 171 -1.26 -11.92 3.14
C TYR A 171 -0.49 -10.91 2.29
N ALA A 172 0.75 -10.60 2.66
CA ALA A 172 1.57 -9.65 1.93
C ALA A 172 1.69 -10.02 0.46
N MET A 173 2.04 -11.28 0.13
CA MET A 173 2.19 -11.73 -1.25
C MET A 173 0.87 -11.76 -2.01
N SER A 174 -0.23 -12.14 -1.37
CA SER A 174 -1.55 -12.19 -2.02
C SER A 174 -2.08 -10.80 -2.31
N ILE A 175 -2.03 -9.89 -1.34
CA ILE A 175 -2.46 -8.50 -1.51
C ILE A 175 -1.61 -7.83 -2.61
N MET A 176 -0.28 -7.98 -2.55
CA MET A 176 0.60 -7.42 -3.59
C MET A 176 0.27 -7.96 -4.98
N SER A 177 -0.08 -9.26 -5.11
CA SER A 177 -0.51 -9.81 -6.39
C SER A 177 -1.78 -9.14 -6.93
N TYR A 178 -2.68 -8.69 -6.05
CA TYR A 178 -3.92 -8.03 -6.43
C TYR A 178 -3.70 -6.55 -6.75
N ILE A 179 -2.83 -5.89 -6.00
CA ILE A 179 -2.47 -4.49 -6.25
C ILE A 179 -1.85 -4.29 -7.64
N THR A 180 -1.08 -5.27 -8.14
CA THR A 180 -0.53 -5.20 -9.51
C THR A 180 -1.58 -5.16 -10.63
N LEU A 181 -2.85 -5.47 -10.32
CA LEU A 181 -3.96 -5.35 -11.28
C LEU A 181 -4.45 -3.89 -11.46
N GLY A 182 -3.92 -2.95 -10.69
CA GLY A 182 -4.39 -1.57 -10.66
C GLY A 182 -5.82 -1.42 -10.13
N PRO A 183 -6.33 -0.19 -10.04
CA PRO A 183 -7.71 0.10 -9.65
C PRO A 183 -8.69 -0.55 -10.64
N SER A 184 -9.35 -1.64 -10.24
CA SER A 184 -10.25 -2.42 -11.11
C SER A 184 -11.23 -3.26 -10.29
N GLU A 185 -12.35 -3.67 -10.92
CA GLU A 185 -13.32 -4.59 -10.31
C GLU A 185 -12.71 -5.96 -9.97
N ILE A 186 -11.75 -6.41 -10.78
CA ILE A 186 -11.07 -7.70 -10.55
C ILE A 186 -10.24 -7.62 -9.27
N ARG A 187 -9.47 -6.53 -9.10
CA ARG A 187 -8.71 -6.27 -7.88
C ARG A 187 -9.64 -6.21 -6.67
N ASP A 188 -10.66 -5.37 -6.75
CA ASP A 188 -11.58 -5.12 -5.63
C ASP A 188 -12.30 -6.41 -5.21
N LYS A 189 -12.72 -7.24 -6.17
CA LYS A 189 -13.30 -8.55 -5.88
C LYS A 189 -12.32 -9.46 -5.11
N LYS A 190 -11.07 -9.52 -5.54
CA LYS A 190 -10.03 -10.33 -4.87
C LYS A 190 -9.72 -9.84 -3.45
N LEU A 191 -9.71 -8.52 -3.23
CA LEU A 191 -9.54 -7.94 -1.90
C LEU A 191 -10.75 -8.23 -1.00
N ARG A 192 -11.98 -8.17 -1.53
CA ARG A 192 -13.20 -8.59 -0.82
C ARG A 192 -13.16 -10.07 -0.43
N ASP A 193 -12.64 -10.94 -1.28
CA ASP A 193 -12.46 -12.38 -0.96
C ASP A 193 -11.59 -12.58 0.30
N ILE A 194 -10.53 -11.76 0.50
CA ILE A 194 -9.72 -11.78 1.73
C ILE A 194 -10.58 -11.37 2.94
N ILE A 195 -11.30 -10.27 2.82
CA ILE A 195 -12.17 -9.75 3.89
C ILE A 195 -13.23 -10.77 4.26
N ASP A 196 -13.86 -11.43 3.29
CA ASP A 196 -14.89 -12.45 3.51
C ASP A 196 -14.35 -13.68 4.24
N VAL A 197 -13.13 -14.09 3.91
CA VAL A 197 -12.45 -15.19 4.61
C VAL A 197 -12.19 -14.83 6.07
N ILE A 198 -11.72 -13.62 6.36
CA ILE A 198 -11.47 -13.14 7.72
C ILE A 198 -12.79 -12.98 8.48
N ALA A 199 -13.80 -12.37 7.87
CA ALA A 199 -15.13 -12.20 8.47
C ALA A 199 -15.81 -13.55 8.81
N ALA A 200 -15.53 -14.59 8.02
CA ALA A 200 -15.98 -15.97 8.30
C ALA A 200 -15.16 -16.70 9.38
N GLY A 201 -14.28 -16.01 10.11
CA GLY A 201 -13.47 -16.59 11.19
C GLY A 201 -12.34 -17.49 10.71
N ARG A 202 -11.83 -17.27 9.50
CA ARG A 202 -10.72 -18.03 8.91
C ARG A 202 -9.53 -17.11 8.62
N PHE A 203 -8.32 -17.60 8.87
CA PHE A 203 -7.11 -16.83 8.58
C PHE A 203 -6.74 -16.84 7.11
N SER A 204 -7.15 -17.84 6.35
CA SER A 204 -6.78 -17.96 4.94
C SER A 204 -7.74 -18.89 4.20
N SER A 205 -7.59 -18.94 2.88
CA SER A 205 -8.25 -19.93 2.02
C SER A 205 -7.24 -20.50 1.03
N PRO A 206 -7.51 -21.69 0.43
CA PRO A 206 -6.61 -22.28 -0.57
C PRO A 206 -6.30 -21.32 -1.74
N ARG A 207 -7.29 -20.52 -2.15
CA ARG A 207 -7.15 -19.53 -3.23
C ARG A 207 -6.17 -18.42 -2.85
N ILE A 208 -6.33 -17.80 -1.66
CA ILE A 208 -5.43 -16.74 -1.18
C ILE A 208 -4.00 -17.26 -1.10
N VAL A 209 -3.79 -18.46 -0.52
CA VAL A 209 -2.47 -19.10 -0.43
C VAL A 209 -1.87 -19.35 -1.82
N SER A 210 -2.68 -19.87 -2.76
CA SER A 210 -2.25 -20.16 -4.12
C SER A 210 -1.83 -18.88 -4.87
N ASP A 211 -2.64 -17.81 -4.78
CA ASP A 211 -2.36 -16.54 -5.45
C ASP A 211 -1.07 -15.91 -4.90
N GLY A 212 -0.89 -15.91 -3.57
CA GLY A 212 0.34 -15.42 -2.94
C GLY A 212 1.58 -16.22 -3.32
N ARG A 213 1.47 -17.56 -3.38
CA ARG A 213 2.57 -18.43 -3.80
C ARG A 213 2.97 -18.16 -5.25
N LYS A 214 2.01 -18.12 -6.18
CA LYS A 214 2.29 -17.82 -7.60
C LYS A 214 3.00 -16.49 -7.77
N PHE A 215 2.60 -15.47 -7.01
CA PHE A 215 3.24 -14.16 -7.03
C PHE A 215 4.65 -14.21 -6.47
N SER A 216 4.87 -14.91 -5.36
CA SER A 216 6.19 -15.12 -4.78
C SER A 216 7.14 -15.86 -5.74
N ASP A 217 6.69 -16.97 -6.33
CA ASP A 217 7.49 -17.77 -7.29
C ASP A 217 7.86 -16.94 -8.53
N ARG A 218 6.90 -16.12 -9.02
CA ARG A 218 7.18 -15.19 -10.12
C ARG A 218 8.26 -14.18 -9.75
N ASN A 219 8.13 -13.54 -8.59
CA ASN A 219 9.09 -12.55 -8.13
C ASN A 219 10.47 -13.15 -7.89
N GLU A 220 10.55 -14.35 -7.34
CA GLU A 220 11.82 -15.06 -7.16
C GLU A 220 12.51 -15.32 -8.50
N ARG A 221 11.78 -15.78 -9.52
CA ARG A 221 12.32 -15.97 -10.88
C ARG A 221 12.84 -14.68 -11.49
N LEU A 222 12.02 -13.61 -11.43
CA LEU A 222 12.39 -12.30 -11.96
C LEU A 222 13.61 -11.71 -11.24
N THR A 223 13.68 -11.87 -9.93
CA THR A 223 14.84 -11.47 -9.12
C THR A 223 16.09 -12.21 -9.54
N LYS A 224 16.03 -13.53 -9.70
CA LYS A 224 17.18 -14.35 -10.16
C LYS A 224 17.68 -13.91 -11.55
N ILE A 225 16.78 -13.61 -12.47
CA ILE A 225 17.11 -13.10 -13.81
C ILE A 225 17.78 -11.73 -13.72
N MET A 226 17.18 -10.80 -12.98
CA MET A 226 17.70 -9.45 -12.79
C MET A 226 19.11 -9.47 -12.18
N LEU A 227 19.32 -10.28 -11.15
CA LEU A 227 20.60 -10.36 -10.45
C LEU A 227 21.74 -10.95 -11.29
N LYS A 228 21.45 -11.69 -12.37
CA LYS A 228 22.48 -12.15 -13.31
C LYS A 228 23.03 -11.02 -14.18
N ASN A 229 22.25 -9.97 -14.40
CA ASN A 229 22.51 -8.88 -15.34
C ASN A 229 22.48 -7.51 -14.63
N LEU A 230 23.29 -7.35 -13.58
CA LEU A 230 23.42 -6.07 -12.88
C LEU A 230 24.48 -5.21 -13.57
N TYR A 231 24.21 -3.91 -13.63
CA TYR A 231 25.15 -2.90 -14.09
C TYR A 231 25.69 -2.12 -12.89
N LYS A 232 27.00 -1.97 -12.80
CA LYS A 232 27.66 -1.17 -11.77
C LYS A 232 27.84 0.27 -12.25
N ILE A 233 27.52 1.23 -11.38
CA ILE A 233 27.77 2.67 -11.60
C ILE A 233 28.72 3.17 -10.52
N GLY A 234 29.98 3.41 -10.92
CA GLY A 234 31.03 3.79 -9.99
C GLY A 234 31.14 2.77 -8.83
N ASP A 235 31.41 3.26 -7.64
CA ASP A 235 31.51 2.40 -6.43
C ASP A 235 30.26 2.43 -5.54
N ILE A 236 29.27 3.26 -5.89
CA ILE A 236 28.12 3.55 -4.99
C ILE A 236 26.84 2.88 -5.41
N ALA A 237 26.62 2.60 -6.70
CA ALA A 237 25.32 2.16 -7.17
C ALA A 237 25.38 0.91 -8.05
N PHE A 238 24.28 0.12 -7.99
CA PHE A 238 23.99 -0.96 -8.93
C PHE A 238 22.59 -0.83 -9.49
N VAL A 239 22.44 -1.13 -10.79
CA VAL A 239 21.18 -1.06 -11.52
C VAL A 239 20.77 -2.46 -11.99
N GLY A 240 19.51 -2.80 -11.74
CA GLY A 240 18.89 -4.04 -12.22
C GLY A 240 17.60 -3.75 -12.99
N PHE A 241 17.37 -4.49 -14.06
CA PHE A 241 16.21 -4.35 -14.94
C PHE A 241 15.31 -5.59 -14.83
N SER A 242 14.03 -5.41 -14.63
CA SER A 242 13.03 -6.47 -14.64
C SER A 242 11.64 -5.93 -14.93
N PRO A 243 10.78 -6.71 -15.63
CA PRO A 243 9.39 -6.34 -15.74
C PRO A 243 8.68 -6.54 -14.38
N ASN A 244 7.90 -5.59 -13.95
CA ASN A 244 6.89 -5.69 -12.88
C ASN A 244 7.31 -6.52 -11.63
N LEU A 245 8.55 -6.34 -11.16
CA LEU A 245 9.00 -6.82 -9.86
C LEU A 245 8.62 -5.79 -8.79
N GLN A 246 8.28 -6.24 -7.61
CA GLN A 246 8.07 -5.32 -6.50
C GLN A 246 9.36 -4.56 -6.17
N SER A 247 9.29 -3.22 -6.11
CA SER A 247 10.48 -2.37 -5.97
C SER A 247 11.31 -2.66 -4.70
N THR A 248 10.64 -2.94 -3.60
CA THR A 248 11.31 -3.31 -2.33
C THR A 248 12.09 -4.63 -2.47
N LEU A 249 11.51 -5.62 -3.16
CA LEU A 249 12.20 -6.89 -3.41
C LEU A 249 13.35 -6.71 -4.40
N GLY A 250 13.12 -5.93 -5.47
CA GLY A 250 14.15 -5.67 -6.48
C GLY A 250 15.38 -4.96 -5.91
N CYS A 251 15.17 -3.81 -5.29
CA CYS A 251 16.25 -3.05 -4.67
C CYS A 251 16.90 -3.83 -3.50
N GLY A 252 16.10 -4.48 -2.64
CA GLY A 252 16.61 -5.30 -1.54
C GLY A 252 17.54 -6.40 -2.03
N ALA A 253 17.14 -7.14 -3.05
CA ALA A 253 17.96 -8.20 -3.63
C ALA A 253 19.29 -7.69 -4.25
N ILE A 254 19.27 -6.50 -4.89
CA ILE A 254 20.47 -5.84 -5.38
C ILE A 254 21.40 -5.51 -4.21
N MET A 255 20.88 -4.85 -3.17
CA MET A 255 21.66 -4.46 -1.99
C MET A 255 22.25 -5.65 -1.25
N ASP A 256 21.50 -6.75 -1.14
CA ASP A 256 21.97 -7.97 -0.46
C ASP A 256 23.08 -8.65 -1.23
N LYS A 257 22.99 -8.68 -2.54
CA LYS A 257 24.01 -9.29 -3.40
C LYS A 257 25.28 -8.46 -3.50
N THR A 258 25.14 -7.14 -3.67
CA THR A 258 26.27 -6.26 -4.05
C THR A 258 26.87 -5.50 -2.88
N LYS A 259 26.14 -5.39 -1.77
CA LYS A 259 26.48 -4.55 -0.59
C LYS A 259 26.65 -3.06 -0.94
N CYS A 260 26.11 -2.61 -2.08
CA CYS A 260 26.16 -1.21 -2.50
C CYS A 260 25.40 -0.28 -1.53
N ASP A 261 25.69 1.00 -1.62
CA ASP A 261 24.90 2.01 -0.94
C ASP A 261 23.57 2.23 -1.67
N ILE A 262 23.60 2.47 -2.97
CA ILE A 262 22.41 2.77 -3.76
C ILE A 262 22.05 1.57 -4.66
N ALA A 263 20.87 1.01 -4.47
CA ALA A 263 20.28 0.05 -5.38
C ALA A 263 19.22 0.72 -6.25
N ILE A 264 19.30 0.53 -7.55
CA ILE A 264 18.37 1.07 -8.54
C ILE A 264 17.68 -0.08 -9.25
N TYR A 265 16.37 -0.18 -9.10
CA TYR A 265 15.56 -1.13 -9.84
C TYR A 265 14.77 -0.40 -10.93
N ILE A 266 14.90 -0.85 -12.16
CA ILE A 266 14.17 -0.32 -13.33
C ILE A 266 13.04 -1.29 -13.67
N ASN A 267 11.80 -0.81 -13.53
CA ASN A 267 10.62 -1.51 -14.02
C ASN A 267 10.49 -1.26 -15.52
N THR A 268 10.76 -2.29 -16.30
CA THR A 268 10.80 -2.18 -17.77
C THR A 268 9.42 -2.12 -18.43
N GLU A 269 8.36 -2.52 -17.74
CA GLU A 269 6.97 -2.40 -18.23
C GLU A 269 6.40 -1.00 -17.97
N ASN A 270 6.56 -0.49 -16.74
CA ASN A 270 5.96 0.78 -16.34
C ASN A 270 6.86 1.98 -16.65
N HIS A 271 8.10 1.76 -17.06
CA HIS A 271 9.12 2.81 -17.26
C HIS A 271 9.28 3.68 -16.01
N THR A 272 9.55 3.04 -14.89
CA THR A 272 9.82 3.71 -13.62
C THR A 272 11.13 3.20 -13.03
N GLY A 273 11.90 4.11 -12.44
CA GLY A 273 13.06 3.78 -11.63
C GLY A 273 12.72 3.86 -10.15
N HIS A 274 13.19 2.91 -9.37
CA HIS A 274 13.03 2.87 -7.92
C HIS A 274 14.40 2.78 -7.25
N LEU A 275 14.60 3.59 -6.21
CA LEU A 275 15.86 3.67 -5.49
C LEU A 275 15.69 3.25 -4.03
N ARG A 276 16.67 2.56 -3.53
CA ARG A 276 16.88 2.31 -2.10
C ARG A 276 18.33 2.58 -1.76
N SER A 277 18.57 3.14 -0.57
CA SER A 277 19.94 3.36 -0.09
C SER A 277 20.06 2.97 1.38
N ARG A 278 21.32 2.79 1.80
CA ARG A 278 21.69 2.59 3.20
C ARG A 278 22.08 3.91 3.86
N ILE A 279 22.72 4.78 3.12
CA ILE A 279 23.35 6.01 3.63
C ILE A 279 22.88 7.23 2.84
N SER A 280 22.97 7.19 1.50
CA SER A 280 22.71 8.34 0.64
C SER A 280 21.25 8.76 0.59
N ASP A 281 20.99 10.07 0.46
CA ASP A 281 19.65 10.59 0.20
C ASP A 281 19.27 10.39 -1.27
N THR A 282 18.43 9.40 -1.54
CA THR A 282 17.97 9.08 -2.90
C THR A 282 16.98 10.09 -3.47
N THR A 283 16.40 10.98 -2.64
CA THR A 283 15.47 12.01 -3.13
C THR A 283 16.16 13.03 -4.02
N LEU A 284 17.45 13.27 -3.82
CA LEU A 284 18.23 14.18 -4.64
C LEU A 284 18.24 13.72 -6.10
N LEU A 285 18.59 12.46 -6.35
CA LEU A 285 18.59 11.88 -7.69
C LEU A 285 17.16 11.77 -8.25
N SER A 286 16.22 11.29 -7.46
CA SER A 286 14.84 11.10 -7.96
C SER A 286 14.19 12.41 -8.36
N ARG A 287 14.40 13.51 -7.63
CA ARG A 287 13.91 14.86 -7.99
C ARG A 287 14.52 15.37 -9.30
N ARG A 288 15.83 15.18 -9.51
CA ARG A 288 16.49 15.53 -10.79
C ARG A 288 15.87 14.79 -11.97
N MET A 289 15.41 13.55 -11.71
CA MET A 289 14.73 12.69 -12.69
C MET A 289 13.22 12.92 -12.77
N GLY A 290 12.68 13.98 -12.14
CA GLY A 290 11.25 14.31 -12.16
C GLY A 290 10.39 13.46 -11.23
N GLY A 291 10.98 12.82 -10.23
CA GLY A 291 10.32 11.98 -9.25
C GLY A 291 10.38 12.54 -7.82
N GLY A 292 10.34 11.63 -6.82
CA GLY A 292 10.37 11.98 -5.41
C GLY A 292 10.32 10.75 -4.50
N GLY A 293 10.07 10.98 -3.21
CA GLY A 293 9.97 9.93 -2.19
C GLY A 293 10.63 10.32 -0.88
N HIS A 294 11.12 9.33 -0.15
CA HIS A 294 11.85 9.47 1.12
C HIS A 294 13.37 9.36 0.91
N PRO A 295 14.20 9.85 1.84
CA PRO A 295 15.66 9.83 1.70
C PRO A 295 16.24 8.46 1.32
N HIS A 296 15.73 7.38 1.91
CA HIS A 296 16.21 6.01 1.65
C HIS A 296 15.31 5.19 0.74
N ALA A 297 14.25 5.80 0.17
CA ALA A 297 13.26 5.10 -0.65
C ALA A 297 12.53 6.07 -1.58
N SER A 298 12.99 6.20 -2.79
CA SER A 298 12.43 7.13 -3.77
C SER A 298 12.24 6.48 -5.14
N GLY A 299 11.64 7.20 -6.07
CA GLY A 299 11.43 6.72 -7.43
C GLY A 299 11.26 7.87 -8.42
N PHE A 300 11.38 7.54 -9.71
CA PHE A 300 11.27 8.50 -10.78
C PHE A 300 10.65 7.89 -12.04
N PRO A 301 9.93 8.69 -12.85
CA PRO A 301 9.47 8.27 -14.16
C PRO A 301 10.62 8.24 -15.16
N ILE A 302 10.54 7.36 -16.14
CA ILE A 302 11.49 7.30 -17.26
C ILE A 302 10.79 7.80 -18.51
N ASP A 303 11.39 8.76 -19.18
CA ASP A 303 10.87 9.33 -20.43
C ASP A 303 10.86 8.25 -21.54
N ARG A 304 9.68 7.81 -21.90
CA ARG A 304 9.44 6.80 -22.96
C ARG A 304 9.81 7.28 -24.34
N LYS A 305 9.85 8.59 -24.59
CA LYS A 305 10.26 9.15 -25.89
C LYS A 305 11.77 8.99 -26.08
N ARG A 306 12.53 9.14 -25.01
CA ARG A 306 13.98 9.00 -25.00
C ARG A 306 14.42 7.55 -24.85
N PHE A 307 13.77 6.78 -23.98
CA PHE A 307 14.11 5.40 -23.67
C PHE A 307 12.89 4.52 -23.94
N SER A 308 12.67 4.16 -25.20
CA SER A 308 11.46 3.47 -25.66
C SER A 308 11.35 2.02 -25.19
N GLY A 309 12.46 1.39 -24.74
CA GLY A 309 12.45 0.02 -24.21
C GLY A 309 13.81 -0.43 -23.70
N PHE A 310 13.78 -1.52 -22.94
CA PHE A 310 14.94 -2.14 -22.28
C PHE A 310 15.12 -3.61 -22.70
N GLY A 311 14.70 -3.95 -23.92
CA GLY A 311 14.74 -5.32 -24.44
C GLY A 311 16.14 -5.81 -24.78
N SER A 312 17.06 -4.91 -25.19
CA SER A 312 18.44 -5.23 -25.54
C SER A 312 19.45 -4.82 -24.47
N ASP A 313 20.63 -5.44 -24.48
CA ASP A 313 21.74 -5.02 -23.62
C ASP A 313 22.24 -3.60 -24.00
N ALA A 314 22.21 -3.25 -25.27
CA ALA A 314 22.61 -1.93 -25.76
C ALA A 314 21.70 -0.81 -25.18
N SER A 315 20.37 -0.99 -25.24
CA SER A 315 19.43 0.01 -24.69
C SER A 315 19.53 0.14 -23.17
N ARG A 316 19.86 -0.92 -22.47
CA ARG A 316 20.12 -0.87 -21.03
C ARG A 316 21.40 -0.15 -20.69
N LYS A 317 22.49 -0.40 -21.44
CA LYS A 317 23.77 0.30 -21.28
C LYS A 317 23.65 1.80 -21.53
N GLU A 318 22.97 2.22 -22.60
CA GLU A 318 22.68 3.62 -22.88
C GLU A 318 21.98 4.31 -21.70
N PHE A 319 20.96 3.65 -21.12
CA PHE A 319 20.27 4.21 -19.95
C PHE A 319 21.16 4.23 -18.70
N VAL A 320 22.01 3.23 -18.50
CA VAL A 320 22.96 3.16 -17.38
C VAL A 320 24.01 4.28 -17.50
N GLU A 321 24.51 4.57 -18.68
CA GLU A 321 25.44 5.68 -18.95
C GLU A 321 24.78 7.03 -18.64
N PHE A 322 23.53 7.22 -19.06
CA PHE A 322 22.75 8.38 -18.70
C PHE A 322 22.59 8.52 -17.18
N LEU A 323 22.20 7.44 -16.49
CA LEU A 323 22.09 7.42 -15.03
C LEU A 323 23.42 7.72 -14.33
N ALA A 324 24.52 7.21 -14.86
CA ALA A 324 25.86 7.47 -14.31
C ALA A 324 26.18 8.96 -14.30
N GLY A 325 25.88 9.66 -15.40
CA GLY A 325 26.03 11.12 -15.48
C GLY A 325 25.15 11.88 -14.48
N GLU A 326 23.91 11.43 -14.27
CA GLU A 326 23.00 12.05 -13.29
C GLU A 326 23.44 11.78 -11.83
N ILE A 327 23.96 10.59 -11.55
CA ILE A 327 24.51 10.23 -10.24
C ILE A 327 25.76 11.07 -9.92
N GLU A 328 26.65 11.22 -10.89
CA GLU A 328 27.85 12.04 -10.73
C GLU A 328 27.50 13.50 -10.40
N LYS A 329 26.59 14.11 -11.17
CA LYS A 329 26.10 15.46 -10.90
C LYS A 329 25.37 15.61 -9.57
N THR A 330 24.82 14.53 -9.01
CA THR A 330 24.03 14.57 -7.78
C THR A 330 24.86 14.37 -6.54
N TYR A 331 25.86 13.50 -6.58
CA TYR A 331 26.58 13.06 -5.37
C TYR A 331 28.07 13.39 -5.40
N ARG A 332 28.62 13.88 -6.51
CA ARG A 332 30.05 14.23 -6.66
C ARG A 332 30.29 15.65 -7.16
N GLY A 333 29.28 16.38 -7.62
CA GLY A 333 29.28 17.80 -7.95
C GLY A 333 28.87 18.61 -6.74
#